data_c7ed61d1dd34084f1010983402c231cc
#
_entry.id   c7ed61d1dd34084f1010983402c231cc
#
_cell.length_a   1.000
_cell.length_b   1.000
_cell.length_c   1.000
_cell.angle_alpha   90.00
_cell.angle_beta   90.00
_cell.angle_gamma   90.00
#
_symmetry.space_group_name_H-M   'P 1'
#
loop_
_entity.id
_entity.type
_entity.pdbx_description
1 polymer ?
#
loop_
_entity_poly.entity_id
_entity_poly.type
_entity_poly.pdbx_seq_one_letter_code
_entity_poly.pdbx_strand_id
1 'polypeptide(L)'
;KYHHDATLFRPPYGEFNDDTVNVVRALGLQFILWNVVSGDPDPTLTAIQIEGRLKRFVRKGSVIVMHANGKGQHTHEVVQDLHQHLLPERHLTPMTVSDLLVCNGEAVP
;
A
#
# COMPACT_ATOMS: atom_id res chain seq x y z
N LYS A 1 2.24 19.87 17.41
CA LYS A 1 2.23 20.70 16.21
C LYS A 1 1.16 20.28 15.22
N TYR A 2 1.07 18.99 14.96
CA TYR A 2 0.08 18.44 14.05
C TYR A 2 -1.00 17.74 14.86
N HIS A 3 -1.92 18.39 15.42
CA HIS A 3 -2.98 17.85 16.29
C HIS A 3 -3.74 16.71 15.62
N HIS A 4 -3.02 15.63 15.29
CA HIS A 4 -3.56 14.49 14.57
C HIS A 4 -3.08 13.20 15.24
N ASP A 5 -4.02 12.41 15.71
CA ASP A 5 -3.71 11.14 16.35
C ASP A 5 -3.53 10.05 15.31
N ALA A 6 -2.31 9.55 15.20
CA ALA A 6 -2.01 8.43 14.33
C ALA A 6 -2.61 7.15 14.89
N THR A 7 -3.17 6.33 14.03
CA THR A 7 -3.72 5.02 14.39
C THR A 7 -3.01 3.87 13.71
N LEU A 8 -2.23 4.17 12.68
CA LEU A 8 -1.54 3.18 11.87
C LEU A 8 -0.04 3.40 11.92
N PHE A 9 0.71 2.33 11.84
CA PHE A 9 2.17 2.35 11.79
C PHE A 9 2.66 1.42 10.68
N ARG A 10 3.61 1.90 9.89
CA ARG A 10 4.31 1.07 8.89
C ARG A 10 5.81 1.19 9.14
N PRO A 11 6.54 0.08 9.32
CA PRO A 11 7.98 0.15 9.56
C PRO A 11 8.70 0.63 8.30
N PRO A 12 9.71 1.48 8.44
CA PRO A 12 10.55 1.87 7.31
C PRO A 12 11.14 0.63 6.64
N TYR A 13 11.10 0.59 5.31
CA TYR A 13 11.59 -0.53 4.50
C TYR A 13 10.89 -1.87 4.79
N GLY A 14 9.84 -1.88 5.56
CA GLY A 14 9.20 -3.13 5.99
C GLY A 14 10.03 -3.94 6.98
N GLU A 15 11.06 -3.35 7.56
CA GLU A 15 11.96 -4.02 8.50
C GLU A 15 11.46 -3.88 9.93
N PHE A 16 11.37 -5.00 10.62
CA PHE A 16 10.90 -5.02 12.00
C PHE A 16 11.31 -6.32 12.69
N ASN A 17 11.24 -6.31 14.02
CA ASN A 17 11.43 -7.49 14.85
C ASN A 17 10.31 -7.55 15.89
N ASP A 18 10.37 -8.52 16.78
CA ASP A 18 9.33 -8.71 17.80
C ASP A 18 9.22 -7.49 18.73
N ASP A 19 10.35 -6.85 19.05
CA ASP A 19 10.34 -5.65 19.89
C ASP A 19 9.58 -4.51 19.21
N THR A 20 9.79 -4.32 17.90
CA THR A 20 9.07 -3.32 17.11
C THR A 20 7.57 -3.57 17.19
N VAL A 21 7.15 -4.80 16.97
CA VAL A 21 5.73 -5.18 17.02
C VAL A 21 5.14 -4.90 18.40
N ASN A 22 5.87 -5.27 19.45
CA ASN A 22 5.40 -5.09 20.82
C ASN A 22 5.25 -3.62 21.18
N VAL A 23 6.19 -2.76 20.80
CA VAL A 23 6.12 -1.32 21.05
C VAL A 23 4.95 -0.70 20.30
N VAL A 24 4.78 -1.03 19.03
CA VAL A 24 3.68 -0.51 18.20
C VAL A 24 2.34 -0.90 18.81
N ARG A 25 2.22 -2.15 19.23
CA ARG A 25 1.00 -2.66 19.85
C ARG A 25 0.73 -1.97 21.19
N ALA A 26 1.77 -1.76 22.00
CA ALA A 26 1.64 -1.07 23.29
C ALA A 26 1.18 0.38 23.12
N LEU A 27 1.53 1.01 22.01
CA LEU A 27 1.09 2.37 21.68
C LEU A 27 -0.34 2.42 21.14
N GLY A 28 -1.00 1.28 21.00
CA GLY A 28 -2.35 1.21 20.46
C GLY A 28 -2.44 1.41 18.95
N LEU A 29 -1.32 1.27 18.24
CA LEU A 29 -1.27 1.43 16.79
C LEU A 29 -1.47 0.09 16.10
N GLN A 30 -2.06 0.12 14.91
CA GLN A 30 -2.16 -1.04 14.05
C GLN A 30 -0.93 -1.12 13.14
N PHE A 31 -0.36 -2.31 13.06
CA PHE A 31 0.84 -2.56 12.27
C PHE A 31 0.45 -2.90 10.83
N ILE A 32 0.88 -2.06 9.87
CA ILE A 32 0.48 -2.18 8.47
C ILE A 32 1.69 -2.45 7.60
N LEU A 33 1.63 -3.51 6.83
CA LEU A 33 2.57 -3.81 5.77
C LEU A 33 1.86 -3.65 4.42
N TRP A 34 2.31 -4.39 3.43
CA TRP A 34 1.71 -4.42 2.10
C TRP A 34 1.77 -5.83 1.54
N ASN A 35 0.96 -6.11 0.54
CA ASN A 35 0.96 -7.42 -0.11
C ASN A 35 1.19 -7.35 -1.62
N VAL A 36 1.29 -6.15 -2.18
CA VAL A 36 1.64 -5.97 -3.60
C VAL A 36 2.78 -4.97 -3.70
N VAL A 37 3.89 -5.40 -4.27
CA VAL A 37 5.05 -4.56 -4.57
C VAL A 37 4.95 -4.12 -6.00
N SER A 38 4.84 -2.82 -6.26
CA SER A 38 4.72 -2.29 -7.62
C SER A 38 6.02 -2.42 -8.40
N GLY A 39 7.15 -2.25 -7.71
CA GLY A 39 8.47 -2.19 -8.35
C GLY A 39 8.84 -0.80 -8.86
N ASP A 40 8.06 0.22 -8.50
CA ASP A 40 8.27 1.57 -9.00
C ASP A 40 9.64 2.21 -8.71
N PRO A 41 10.40 1.83 -7.66
CA PRO A 41 11.73 2.40 -7.47
C PRO A 41 12.82 1.74 -8.34
N ASP A 42 12.52 0.66 -9.02
CA ASP A 42 13.50 -0.02 -9.85
C ASP A 42 13.70 0.73 -11.17
N PRO A 43 14.88 1.35 -11.39
CA PRO A 43 15.11 2.15 -12.60
C PRO A 43 15.17 1.32 -13.88
N THR A 44 15.28 0.00 -13.79
CA THR A 44 15.31 -0.88 -14.96
C THR A 44 13.93 -1.24 -15.48
N LEU A 45 12.87 -0.99 -14.68
CA LEU A 45 11.51 -1.31 -15.09
C LEU A 45 10.88 -0.12 -15.82
N THR A 46 10.17 -0.43 -16.91
CA THR A 46 9.34 0.56 -17.61
C THR A 46 7.98 0.69 -16.93
N ALA A 47 7.27 1.76 -17.26
CA ALA A 47 5.90 1.94 -16.76
C ALA A 47 5.01 0.76 -17.15
N ILE A 48 5.14 0.26 -18.38
CA ILE A 48 4.35 -0.89 -18.86
C ILE A 48 4.66 -2.15 -18.07
N GLN A 49 5.92 -2.37 -17.70
CA GLN A 49 6.29 -3.52 -16.88
C GLN A 49 5.73 -3.43 -15.47
N ILE A 50 5.74 -2.25 -14.88
CA ILE A 50 5.15 -2.02 -13.56
C ILE A 50 3.63 -2.21 -13.62
N GLU A 51 2.98 -1.65 -14.64
CA GLU A 51 1.54 -1.83 -14.86
C GLU A 51 1.18 -3.30 -15.04
N GLY A 52 1.99 -4.04 -15.80
CA GLY A 52 1.81 -5.48 -15.98
C GLY A 52 1.92 -6.26 -14.67
N ARG A 53 2.83 -5.86 -13.80
CA ARG A 53 2.97 -6.47 -12.47
C ARG A 53 1.73 -6.21 -11.61
N LEU A 54 1.24 -4.97 -11.62
CA LEU A 54 0.01 -4.63 -10.89
C LEU A 54 -1.19 -5.39 -11.45
N LYS A 55 -1.29 -5.48 -12.76
CA LYS A 55 -2.35 -6.24 -13.42
C LYS A 55 -2.37 -7.70 -12.99
N ARG A 56 -1.18 -8.26 -12.76
CA ARG A 56 -1.05 -9.65 -12.32
C ARG A 56 -1.43 -9.88 -10.87
N PHE A 57 -1.07 -8.95 -9.98
CA PHE A 57 -1.15 -9.20 -8.53
C PHE A 57 -2.25 -8.44 -7.81
N VAL A 58 -2.73 -7.33 -8.34
CA VAL A 58 -3.76 -6.53 -7.65
C VAL A 58 -5.10 -7.25 -7.68
N ARG A 59 -5.71 -7.33 -6.52
CA ARG A 59 -7.02 -7.95 -6.34
C ARG A 59 -7.73 -7.30 -5.17
N LYS A 60 -8.95 -7.73 -4.89
CA LYS A 60 -9.71 -7.23 -3.75
C LYS A 60 -8.89 -7.40 -2.46
N GLY A 61 -8.79 -6.33 -1.69
CA GLY A 61 -8.03 -6.33 -0.44
C GLY A 61 -6.54 -6.05 -0.58
N SER A 62 -6.04 -5.79 -1.79
CA SER A 62 -4.63 -5.49 -1.99
C SER A 62 -4.21 -4.19 -1.31
N VAL A 63 -3.05 -4.21 -0.68
CA VAL A 63 -2.35 -3.02 -0.20
C VAL A 63 -1.08 -2.89 -1.02
N ILE A 64 -1.00 -1.84 -1.81
CA ILE A 64 0.08 -1.64 -2.79
C ILE A 64 1.08 -0.64 -2.24
N VAL A 65 2.37 -0.97 -2.29
CA VAL A 65 3.43 -0.04 -1.92
C VAL A 65 3.98 0.65 -3.16
N MET A 66 4.06 1.97 -3.08
CA MET A 66 4.65 2.82 -4.12
C MET A 66 5.45 3.95 -3.45
N HIS A 67 6.21 4.67 -4.25
CA HIS A 67 7.10 5.73 -3.78
C HIS A 67 6.68 7.08 -4.34
N ALA A 68 6.38 8.01 -3.47
CA ALA A 68 5.96 9.37 -3.84
C ALA A 68 7.14 10.34 -3.95
N ASN A 69 8.34 9.91 -3.55
CA ASN A 69 9.55 10.71 -3.62
C ASN A 69 10.29 10.47 -4.93
N GLY A 70 11.46 11.06 -5.10
CA GLY A 70 12.27 10.92 -6.32
C GLY A 70 12.73 9.51 -6.66
N LYS A 71 12.42 8.52 -5.84
CA LYS A 71 12.76 7.12 -6.11
C LYS A 71 11.72 6.42 -6.96
N GLY A 72 10.51 6.97 -7.06
CA GLY A 72 9.47 6.42 -7.93
C GLY A 72 9.70 6.87 -9.36
N GLN A 73 10.13 5.97 -10.24
CA GLN A 73 10.52 6.32 -11.61
C GLN A 73 9.33 6.63 -12.51
N HIS A 74 8.25 5.88 -12.38
CA HIS A 74 7.06 5.99 -13.23
C HIS A 74 5.77 6.00 -12.41
N THR A 75 5.87 6.35 -11.14
CA THR A 75 4.75 6.23 -10.21
C THR A 75 3.53 7.01 -10.65
N HIS A 76 3.74 8.25 -11.14
CA HIS A 76 2.65 9.08 -11.63
C HIS A 76 1.84 8.39 -12.73
N GLU A 77 2.53 7.89 -13.75
CA GLU A 77 1.90 7.22 -14.90
C GLU A 77 1.19 5.95 -14.46
N VAL A 78 1.84 5.19 -13.58
CA VAL A 78 1.31 3.91 -13.09
C VAL A 78 0.06 4.12 -12.24
N VAL A 79 0.07 5.11 -11.35
CA VAL A 79 -1.10 5.43 -10.53
C VAL A 79 -2.27 5.88 -11.40
N GLN A 80 -1.99 6.67 -12.43
CA GLN A 80 -3.01 7.13 -13.36
C GLN A 80 -3.64 5.95 -14.11
N ASP A 81 -2.82 5.04 -14.63
CA ASP A 81 -3.31 3.84 -15.29
C ASP A 81 -4.12 2.95 -14.35
N LEU A 82 -3.62 2.75 -13.14
CA LEU A 82 -4.30 1.97 -12.11
C LEU A 82 -5.71 2.53 -11.87
N HIS A 83 -5.81 3.83 -11.67
CA HIS A 83 -7.08 4.51 -11.38
C HIS A 83 -8.03 4.51 -12.56
N GLN A 84 -7.53 4.78 -13.77
CA GLN A 84 -8.36 4.96 -14.96
C GLN A 84 -8.74 3.65 -15.63
N HIS A 85 -7.92 2.61 -15.51
CA HIS A 85 -8.10 1.38 -16.27
C HIS A 85 -8.22 0.14 -15.41
N LEU A 86 -7.19 -0.19 -14.65
CA LEU A 86 -7.13 -1.48 -13.95
C LEU A 86 -8.22 -1.64 -12.91
N LEU A 87 -8.39 -0.66 -12.04
CA LEU A 87 -9.38 -0.76 -10.96
C LEU A 87 -10.81 -0.79 -11.50
N PRO A 88 -11.20 0.08 -12.45
CA PRO A 88 -12.54 0.00 -13.04
C PRO A 88 -12.79 -1.33 -13.76
N GLU A 89 -11.83 -1.84 -14.51
CA GLU A 89 -11.96 -3.12 -15.22
C GLU A 89 -12.23 -4.28 -14.28
N ARG A 90 -11.70 -4.20 -13.05
CA ARG A 90 -11.84 -5.25 -12.05
C ARG A 90 -12.93 -4.97 -11.02
N HIS A 91 -13.67 -3.88 -11.20
CA HIS A 91 -14.70 -3.45 -10.24
C HIS A 91 -14.12 -3.27 -8.82
N LEU A 92 -12.92 -2.71 -8.75
CA LEU A 92 -12.24 -2.40 -7.50
C LEU A 92 -12.29 -0.91 -7.21
N THR A 93 -12.52 -0.56 -5.95
CA THR A 93 -12.56 0.83 -5.49
C THR A 93 -11.35 1.08 -4.61
N PRO A 94 -10.53 2.11 -4.92
CA PRO A 94 -9.45 2.50 -4.01
C PRO A 94 -10.02 3.09 -2.74
N MET A 95 -9.36 2.82 -1.62
CA MET A 95 -9.78 3.38 -0.34
C MET A 95 -8.57 3.56 0.56
N THR A 96 -8.76 4.27 1.67
CA THR A 96 -7.72 4.39 2.67
C THR A 96 -7.48 3.05 3.36
N VAL A 97 -6.30 2.88 3.94
CA VAL A 97 -6.01 1.67 4.73
C VAL A 97 -6.99 1.54 5.88
N SER A 98 -7.32 2.65 6.54
CA SER A 98 -8.30 2.65 7.64
C SER A 98 -9.66 2.10 7.20
N ASP A 99 -10.15 2.55 6.06
CA ASP A 99 -11.42 2.05 5.52
C ASP A 99 -11.34 0.59 5.11
N LEU A 100 -10.22 0.17 4.54
CA LEU A 100 -10.00 -1.23 4.17
C LEU A 100 -10.03 -2.13 5.40
N LEU A 101 -9.43 -1.71 6.49
CA LEU A 101 -9.43 -2.46 7.75
C LEU A 101 -10.84 -2.60 8.32
N VAL A 102 -11.67 -1.57 8.19
CA VAL A 102 -13.07 -1.65 8.61
C VAL A 102 -13.82 -2.67 7.78
N CYS A 103 -13.65 -2.64 6.45
CA CYS A 103 -14.29 -3.63 5.56
C CYS A 103 -13.88 -5.06 5.88
N ASN A 104 -12.60 -5.28 6.19
CA ASN A 104 -12.06 -6.60 6.50
C ASN A 104 -12.18 -6.94 7.98
N GLY A 105 -12.24 -5.92 8.84
CA GLY A 105 -12.28 -6.08 10.29
C GLY A 105 -13.52 -6.80 10.78
N GLU A 106 -14.58 -6.75 10.04
CA GLU A 106 -15.78 -7.52 10.32
C GLU A 106 -15.53 -9.02 10.19
N ALA A 107 -14.62 -9.38 9.30
CA ALA A 107 -14.21 -10.76 9.11
C ALA A 107 -13.02 -11.13 10.01
N VAL A 108 -12.41 -10.14 10.65
CA VAL A 108 -11.24 -10.30 11.52
C VAL A 108 -11.53 -9.59 12.83
N PRO A 109 -12.17 -10.25 13.73
CA PRO A 109 -12.52 -9.69 15.03
C PRO A 109 -11.34 -9.20 15.84
#